data_dcaebeb81d778bdd83e3367a4d212d6c
#
_entry.id   dcaebeb81d778bdd83e3367a4d212d6c
#
_cell.length_a   1.000
_cell.length_b   1.000
_cell.length_c   1.000
_cell.angle_alpha   90.00
_cell.angle_beta   90.00
_cell.angle_gamma   90.00
#
_symmetry.space_group_name_H-M   'P 1'
#
loop_
_entity.id
_entity.type
_entity.pdbx_description
1 polymer ?
#
loop_
_entity_poly.entity_id
_entity_poly.type
_entity_poly.pdbx_seq_one_letter_code
_entity_poly.pdbx_strand_id
1 'polypeptide(L)'
;MKQTITIMTKLLVIEDSRFTRDTIKGIFAEAGVSVVDASDGEEALQLARHSKPDLIILDMLLPKMGGELVLQSLKQDPTTANIPVIIVSSLPQSDAERLTNGGAIGYIEKSSLNLMAGGQNLLGLVNGLLKAKGQLTTV
;
A
#
# COMPACT_ATOMS: atom_id res chain seq x y z
N MET A 1 -2.31 19.67 -22.60
CA MET A 1 -2.00 19.50 -21.20
C MET A 1 -1.71 18.04 -20.88
N LYS A 2 -0.67 17.83 -20.14
CA LYS A 2 -0.27 16.48 -19.77
C LYS A 2 -1.00 16.03 -18.51
N GLN A 3 -1.49 14.83 -18.51
CA GLN A 3 -2.14 14.23 -17.35
C GLN A 3 -1.60 12.84 -17.11
N THR A 4 -1.53 12.48 -15.84
CA THR A 4 -1.22 11.12 -15.45
C THR A 4 -2.54 10.41 -15.20
N ILE A 5 -2.78 9.37 -15.97
CA ILE A 5 -3.96 8.54 -15.79
C ILE A 5 -3.58 7.38 -14.90
N THR A 6 -4.17 7.36 -13.73
CA THR A 6 -3.99 6.26 -12.81
C THR A 6 -5.02 5.20 -13.16
N ILE A 7 -4.55 3.99 -13.47
CA ILE A 7 -5.47 2.87 -13.64
C ILE A 7 -5.89 2.30 -12.29
N MET A 8 -5.36 2.87 -11.21
CA MET A 8 -5.75 2.49 -9.87
C MET A 8 -7.09 3.13 -9.51
N THR A 9 -8.10 2.30 -9.31
CA THR A 9 -9.42 2.76 -8.89
C THR A 9 -9.75 2.29 -7.49
N LYS A 10 -9.08 1.26 -7.00
CA LYS A 10 -9.35 0.68 -5.69
C LYS A 10 -8.04 0.39 -4.95
N LEU A 11 -7.98 0.81 -3.71
CA LEU A 11 -6.83 0.63 -2.82
C LEU A 11 -7.25 -0.16 -1.59
N LEU A 12 -6.41 -1.10 -1.17
CA LEU A 12 -6.54 -1.76 0.12
C LEU A 12 -5.44 -1.24 1.04
N VAL A 13 -5.83 -0.68 2.18
CA VAL A 13 -4.90 -0.20 3.20
C VAL A 13 -4.92 -1.17 4.37
N ILE A 14 -3.76 -1.72 4.71
CA ILE A 14 -3.61 -2.67 5.82
C ILE A 14 -2.75 -2.00 6.88
N GLU A 15 -3.38 -1.54 7.95
CA GLU A 15 -2.74 -0.70 8.95
C GLU A 15 -3.49 -0.83 10.28
N ASP A 16 -2.76 -1.15 11.34
CA ASP A 16 -3.35 -1.31 12.66
C ASP A 16 -3.75 0.03 13.30
N SER A 17 -2.92 1.06 13.13
CA SER A 17 -3.19 2.37 13.71
C SER A 17 -4.37 3.04 13.02
N ARG A 18 -5.42 3.32 13.79
CA ARG A 18 -6.60 3.97 13.23
C ARG A 18 -6.27 5.35 12.66
N PHE A 19 -5.43 6.11 13.36
CA PHE A 19 -5.04 7.43 12.88
C PHE A 19 -4.35 7.35 11.52
N THR A 20 -3.35 6.48 11.42
CA THR A 20 -2.60 6.31 10.17
C THR A 20 -3.50 5.78 9.07
N ARG A 21 -4.33 4.79 9.38
CA ARG A 21 -5.25 4.18 8.42
C ARG A 21 -6.22 5.22 7.86
N ASP A 22 -6.84 6.01 8.73
CA ASP A 22 -7.80 7.03 8.31
C ASP A 22 -7.14 8.15 7.52
N THR A 23 -5.92 8.52 7.89
CA THR A 23 -5.16 9.54 7.17
C THR A 23 -4.87 9.08 5.73
N ILE A 24 -4.39 7.86 5.59
CA ILE A 24 -4.10 7.30 4.26
C ILE A 24 -5.38 7.19 3.43
N LYS A 25 -6.45 6.70 4.04
CA LYS A 25 -7.74 6.61 3.35
C LYS A 25 -8.19 7.96 2.82
N GLY A 26 -8.07 9.00 3.64
CA GLY A 26 -8.49 10.35 3.24
C GLY A 26 -7.70 10.88 2.05
N ILE A 27 -6.39 10.65 2.05
CA ILE A 27 -5.51 11.09 0.97
C ILE A 27 -5.97 10.51 -0.37
N PHE A 28 -6.20 9.20 -0.40
CA PHE A 28 -6.55 8.53 -1.64
C PHE A 28 -8.01 8.76 -2.03
N ALA A 29 -8.91 8.87 -1.06
CA ALA A 29 -10.31 9.19 -1.34
C ALA A 29 -10.44 10.57 -2.00
N GLU A 30 -9.68 11.56 -1.55
CA GLU A 30 -9.66 12.86 -2.17
C GLU A 30 -9.15 12.82 -3.61
N ALA A 31 -8.28 11.86 -3.91
CA ALA A 31 -7.76 11.67 -5.26
C ALA A 31 -8.70 10.82 -6.15
N GLY A 32 -9.89 10.49 -5.66
CA GLY A 32 -10.87 9.75 -6.44
C GLY A 32 -10.72 8.22 -6.39
N VAL A 33 -9.93 7.71 -5.45
CA VAL A 33 -9.69 6.27 -5.32
C VAL A 33 -10.66 5.69 -4.29
N SER A 34 -11.29 4.58 -4.63
CA SER A 34 -12.11 3.83 -3.68
C SER A 34 -11.18 3.06 -2.73
N VAL A 35 -11.37 3.23 -1.44
CA VAL A 35 -10.47 2.63 -0.45
C VAL A 35 -11.23 1.65 0.43
N VAL A 36 -10.68 0.44 0.54
CA VAL A 36 -11.10 -0.52 1.56
C VAL A 36 -9.93 -0.68 2.54
N ASP A 37 -10.22 -1.05 3.77
CA ASP A 37 -9.16 -1.10 4.78
C ASP A 37 -9.30 -2.32 5.67
N ALA A 38 -8.16 -2.72 6.24
CA ALA A 38 -8.08 -3.82 7.19
C ALA A 38 -7.14 -3.42 8.31
N SER A 39 -7.43 -3.88 9.51
CA SER A 39 -6.61 -3.60 10.69
C SER A 39 -5.76 -4.80 11.12
N ASP A 40 -5.92 -5.94 10.49
CA ASP A 40 -5.11 -7.12 10.76
C ASP A 40 -4.92 -7.96 9.49
N GLY A 41 -4.00 -8.92 9.56
CA GLY A 41 -3.59 -9.69 8.39
C GLY A 41 -4.67 -10.64 7.87
N GLU A 42 -5.45 -11.25 8.73
CA GLU A 42 -6.50 -12.16 8.31
C GLU A 42 -7.57 -11.44 7.49
N GLU A 43 -8.05 -10.32 8.03
CA GLU A 43 -9.02 -9.50 7.34
C GLU A 43 -8.46 -9.01 6.00
N ALA A 44 -7.17 -8.63 6.01
CA ALA A 44 -6.50 -8.14 4.82
C ALA A 44 -6.48 -9.17 3.69
N LEU A 45 -6.15 -10.41 4.00
CA LEU A 45 -6.10 -11.45 2.98
C LEU A 45 -7.46 -11.73 2.39
N GLN A 46 -8.51 -11.73 3.21
CA GLN A 46 -9.88 -11.90 2.72
C GLN A 46 -10.28 -10.75 1.80
N LEU A 47 -10.01 -9.52 2.22
CA LEU A 47 -10.35 -8.34 1.42
C LEU A 47 -9.57 -8.28 0.11
N ALA A 48 -8.30 -8.69 0.13
CA ALA A 48 -7.51 -8.71 -1.09
C ALA A 48 -8.11 -9.65 -2.13
N ARG A 49 -8.56 -10.82 -1.69
CA ARG A 49 -9.19 -11.80 -2.59
C ARG A 49 -10.54 -11.35 -3.11
N HIS A 50 -11.36 -10.76 -2.24
CA HIS A 50 -12.74 -10.41 -2.59
C HIS A 50 -12.87 -9.08 -3.31
N SER A 51 -12.14 -8.05 -2.86
CA SER A 51 -12.27 -6.72 -3.44
C SER A 51 -11.38 -6.48 -4.65
N LYS A 52 -10.37 -7.33 -4.84
CA LYS A 52 -9.41 -7.24 -5.96
C LYS A 52 -8.88 -5.82 -6.16
N PRO A 53 -8.14 -5.30 -5.15
CA PRO A 53 -7.62 -3.94 -5.27
C PRO A 53 -6.54 -3.85 -6.34
N ASP A 54 -6.34 -2.64 -6.84
CA ASP A 54 -5.29 -2.36 -7.81
C ASP A 54 -3.94 -2.11 -7.13
N LEU A 55 -3.96 -1.82 -5.83
CA LEU A 55 -2.76 -1.57 -5.04
C LEU A 55 -3.06 -1.91 -3.59
N ILE A 56 -2.05 -2.43 -2.90
CA ILE A 56 -2.11 -2.68 -1.47
C ILE A 56 -1.03 -1.85 -0.79
N ILE A 57 -1.41 -1.08 0.22
CA ILE A 57 -0.48 -0.42 1.14
C ILE A 57 -0.48 -1.26 2.41
N LEU A 58 0.70 -1.72 2.82
CA LEU A 58 0.84 -2.70 3.89
C LEU A 58 1.83 -2.23 4.93
N ASP A 59 1.39 -2.21 6.19
CA ASP A 59 2.29 -2.02 7.32
C ASP A 59 2.87 -3.37 7.75
N MET A 60 4.12 -3.36 8.19
CA MET A 60 4.78 -4.57 8.68
C MET A 60 4.40 -4.90 10.12
N LEU A 61 4.04 -3.90 10.92
CA LEU A 61 3.75 -4.08 12.33
C LEU A 61 2.25 -4.24 12.54
N LEU A 62 1.78 -5.46 12.36
CA LEU A 62 0.36 -5.79 12.51
C LEU A 62 0.17 -6.76 13.66
N PRO A 63 -1.01 -6.72 14.32
CA PRO A 63 -1.33 -7.74 15.33
C PRO A 63 -1.65 -9.06 14.68
N LYS A 64 -1.56 -10.14 15.45
CA LYS A 64 -1.91 -11.51 15.07
C LYS A 64 -0.97 -12.08 14.01
N MET A 65 -1.01 -11.54 12.79
CA MET A 65 -0.19 -11.99 11.67
C MET A 65 0.67 -10.82 11.22
N GLY A 66 1.99 -10.93 11.32
CA GLY A 66 2.90 -9.86 10.93
C GLY A 66 2.80 -9.55 9.44
N GLY A 67 3.15 -8.31 9.07
CA GLY A 67 3.05 -7.85 7.69
C GLY A 67 3.89 -8.66 6.71
N GLU A 68 5.03 -9.18 7.17
CA GLU A 68 5.89 -10.00 6.30
C GLU A 68 5.17 -11.28 5.88
N LEU A 69 4.44 -11.91 6.81
CA LEU A 69 3.65 -13.09 6.48
C LEU A 69 2.47 -12.75 5.58
N VAL A 70 1.86 -11.59 5.78
CA VAL A 70 0.80 -11.12 4.90
C VAL A 70 1.33 -10.95 3.47
N LEU A 71 2.50 -10.31 3.32
CA LEU A 71 3.13 -10.13 2.02
C LEU A 71 3.40 -11.48 1.36
N GLN A 72 3.98 -12.42 2.11
CA GLN A 72 4.27 -13.76 1.60
C GLN A 72 2.99 -14.45 1.13
N SER A 73 1.94 -14.39 1.95
CA SER A 73 0.66 -15.03 1.62
C SER A 73 0.03 -14.41 0.36
N LEU A 74 0.10 -13.09 0.22
CA LEU A 74 -0.40 -12.42 -0.98
C LEU A 74 0.33 -12.88 -2.23
N LYS A 75 1.65 -13.04 -2.14
CA LYS A 75 2.48 -13.40 -3.29
C LYS A 75 2.39 -14.88 -3.64
N GLN A 76 1.99 -15.72 -2.70
CA GLN A 76 1.82 -17.15 -2.95
C GLN A 76 0.42 -17.50 -3.48
N ASP A 77 -0.54 -16.62 -3.32
CA ASP A 77 -1.92 -16.85 -3.78
C ASP A 77 -2.05 -16.35 -5.22
N PRO A 78 -2.36 -17.22 -6.19
CA PRO A 78 -2.47 -16.78 -7.59
C PRO A 78 -3.50 -15.67 -7.83
N THR A 79 -4.51 -15.57 -6.98
CA THR A 79 -5.54 -14.54 -7.15
C THR A 79 -5.09 -13.16 -6.70
N THR A 80 -4.02 -13.07 -5.90
CA THR A 80 -3.51 -11.81 -5.38
C THR A 80 -2.05 -11.53 -5.74
N ALA A 81 -1.35 -12.52 -6.28
CA ALA A 81 0.10 -12.43 -6.51
C ALA A 81 0.50 -11.25 -7.40
N ASN A 82 -0.36 -10.85 -8.34
CA ASN A 82 -0.03 -9.77 -9.28
C ASN A 82 -0.42 -8.39 -8.77
N ILE A 83 -1.06 -8.29 -7.60
CA ILE A 83 -1.43 -6.99 -7.04
C ILE A 83 -0.18 -6.35 -6.48
N PRO A 84 0.21 -5.15 -6.93
CA PRO A 84 1.39 -4.48 -6.39
C PRO A 84 1.19 -4.12 -4.92
N VAL A 85 2.25 -4.31 -4.12
CA VAL A 85 2.25 -4.02 -2.70
C VAL A 85 3.34 -3.01 -2.40
N ILE A 86 2.97 -1.92 -1.73
CA ILE A 86 3.90 -0.92 -1.23
C ILE A 86 3.88 -1.00 0.29
N ILE A 87 5.06 -1.13 0.89
CA ILE A 87 5.19 -1.15 2.34
C ILE A 87 5.25 0.28 2.86
N VAL A 88 4.43 0.59 3.86
CA VAL A 88 4.51 1.87 4.57
C VAL A 88 4.62 1.53 6.04
N SER A 89 5.80 1.68 6.62
CA SER A 89 6.07 1.14 7.95
C SER A 89 7.00 2.03 8.74
N SER A 90 6.99 1.85 10.05
CA SER A 90 7.93 2.52 10.95
C SER A 90 9.26 1.77 11.08
N LEU A 91 9.38 0.59 10.46
CA LEU A 91 10.65 -0.11 10.42
C LEU A 91 11.68 0.66 9.61
N PRO A 92 12.99 0.53 9.93
CA PRO A 92 14.01 1.32 9.24
C PRO A 92 14.15 0.94 7.77
N GLN A 93 14.62 1.89 6.98
CA GLN A 93 14.83 1.72 5.55
C GLN A 93 15.80 0.57 5.23
N SER A 94 16.63 0.19 6.20
CA SER A 94 17.54 -0.94 6.05
C SER A 94 16.81 -2.26 5.78
N ASP A 95 15.52 -2.34 6.09
CA ASP A 95 14.71 -3.54 5.79
C ASP A 95 14.13 -3.52 4.37
N ALA A 96 14.29 -2.41 3.65
CA ALA A 96 13.62 -2.23 2.36
C ALA A 96 14.02 -3.29 1.34
N GLU A 97 15.33 -3.61 1.25
CA GLU A 97 15.81 -4.58 0.26
C GLU A 97 15.21 -5.97 0.52
N ARG A 98 15.21 -6.39 1.78
CA ARG A 98 14.66 -7.69 2.15
C ARG A 98 13.18 -7.78 1.78
N LEU A 99 12.42 -6.72 2.06
CA LEU A 99 10.98 -6.71 1.84
C LEU A 99 10.62 -6.58 0.36
N THR A 100 11.40 -5.82 -0.42
CA THR A 100 11.18 -5.75 -1.85
C THR A 100 11.55 -7.06 -2.53
N ASN A 101 12.57 -7.75 -2.03
CA ASN A 101 12.89 -9.10 -2.50
C ASN A 101 11.77 -10.10 -2.19
N GLY A 102 10.98 -9.83 -1.15
CA GLY A 102 9.80 -10.61 -0.82
C GLY A 102 8.59 -10.34 -1.70
N GLY A 103 8.70 -9.40 -2.63
CA GLY A 103 7.65 -9.12 -3.60
C GLY A 103 7.03 -7.73 -3.53
N ALA A 104 7.40 -6.88 -2.56
CA ALA A 104 6.92 -5.51 -2.54
C ALA A 104 7.58 -4.70 -3.64
N ILE A 105 6.84 -3.77 -4.24
CA ILE A 105 7.42 -2.91 -5.29
C ILE A 105 8.09 -1.67 -4.71
N GLY A 106 7.89 -1.38 -3.43
CA GLY A 106 8.52 -0.24 -2.80
C GLY A 106 8.34 -0.24 -1.31
N TYR A 107 9.11 0.61 -0.65
CA TYR A 107 9.13 0.73 0.79
C TYR A 107 9.19 2.21 1.16
N ILE A 108 8.26 2.66 1.99
CA ILE A 108 8.20 4.04 2.46
C ILE A 108 8.24 4.02 3.99
N GLU A 109 9.25 4.66 4.59
CA GLU A 109 9.28 4.85 6.03
C GLU A 109 8.21 5.84 6.46
N LYS A 110 7.44 5.51 7.49
CA LYS A 110 6.43 6.42 8.02
C LYS A 110 7.04 7.75 8.47
N SER A 111 8.29 7.73 8.94
CA SER A 111 8.98 8.95 9.37
C SER A 111 9.21 9.93 8.23
N SER A 112 9.23 9.46 6.98
CA SER A 112 9.36 10.35 5.81
C SER A 112 8.04 11.00 5.42
N LEU A 113 6.93 10.56 6.02
CA LEU A 113 5.61 11.11 5.77
C LEU A 113 5.23 12.04 6.91
N ASN A 114 4.74 13.22 6.59
CA ASN A 114 4.28 14.13 7.61
C ASN A 114 2.80 13.85 7.90
N LEU A 115 2.53 12.72 8.56
CA LEU A 115 1.17 12.27 8.79
C LEU A 115 0.38 13.22 9.69
N MET A 116 1.05 13.88 10.64
CA MET A 116 0.39 14.85 11.51
C MET A 116 -0.05 16.10 10.75
N ALA A 117 0.60 16.41 9.64
CA ALA A 117 0.23 17.53 8.78
C ALA A 117 -0.56 17.06 7.53
N GLY A 118 -1.06 15.81 7.55
CA GLY A 118 -1.92 15.28 6.50
C GLY A 118 -1.27 14.32 5.52
N GLY A 119 0.05 14.08 5.65
CA GLY A 119 0.74 13.09 4.82
C GLY A 119 0.67 13.33 3.33
N GLN A 120 0.64 14.57 2.90
CA GLN A 120 0.36 14.95 1.51
C GLN A 120 1.38 14.43 0.50
N ASN A 121 2.61 14.16 0.95
CA ASN A 121 3.64 13.63 0.06
C ASN A 121 3.45 12.15 -0.28
N LEU A 122 2.56 11.44 0.43
CA LEU A 122 2.36 10.01 0.22
C LEU A 122 1.86 9.71 -1.20
N LEU A 123 0.89 10.47 -1.67
CA LEU A 123 0.31 10.22 -2.99
C LEU A 123 1.37 10.31 -4.08
N GLY A 124 2.23 11.33 -4.01
CA GLY A 124 3.32 11.49 -4.97
C GLY A 124 4.34 10.35 -4.91
N LEU A 125 4.69 9.91 -3.70
CA LEU A 125 5.61 8.80 -3.53
C LEU A 125 5.04 7.50 -4.09
N VAL A 126 3.78 7.22 -3.81
CA VAL A 126 3.10 6.03 -4.32
C VAL A 126 3.01 6.07 -5.84
N ASN A 127 2.60 7.20 -6.40
CA ASN A 127 2.51 7.35 -7.85
C ASN A 127 3.88 7.17 -8.51
N GLY A 128 4.94 7.67 -7.90
CA GLY A 128 6.29 7.47 -8.40
C GLY A 128 6.69 6.02 -8.45
N LEU A 129 6.39 5.26 -7.39
CA LEU A 129 6.70 3.83 -7.34
C LEU A 129 5.91 3.03 -8.38
N LEU A 130 4.62 3.32 -8.51
CA LEU A 130 3.77 2.65 -9.49
C LEU A 130 4.22 2.93 -10.91
N LYS A 131 4.59 4.18 -11.19
CA LYS A 131 5.07 4.57 -12.51
C LYS A 131 6.38 3.88 -12.86
N ALA A 132 7.29 3.80 -11.89
CA ALA A 132 8.59 3.14 -12.08
C ALA A 132 8.43 1.67 -12.40
N LYS A 133 7.34 1.04 -11.93
CA LYS A 133 7.05 -0.38 -12.20
C LYS A 133 6.07 -0.58 -13.36
N GLY A 134 5.75 0.48 -14.11
CA GLY A 134 4.87 0.36 -15.26
C GLY A 134 3.39 0.22 -14.91
N GLN A 135 3.01 0.58 -13.68
CA GLN A 135 1.64 0.44 -13.21
C GLN A 135 0.77 1.66 -13.50
N LEU A 136 1.37 2.78 -13.92
CA LEU A 136 0.65 4.00 -14.28
C LEU A 136 0.94 4.39 -15.72
N THR A 137 -0.06 5.01 -16.35
CA THR A 137 0.04 5.52 -17.72
C THR A 137 0.01 7.04 -17.67
N THR A 138 0.86 7.69 -18.45
CA THR A 138 0.88 9.14 -18.61
C THR A 138 0.31 9.49 -19.97
N VAL A 139 -0.58 10.46 -19.96
CA VAL A 139 -1.22 10.96 -21.19
C VAL A 139 -0.93 12.42 -21.38
#